data_44f109711f34f4cd2284eda5a43a1f69
#
_entry.id   44f109711f34f4cd2284eda5a43a1f69
#
_cell.length_a   1.000
_cell.length_b   1.000
_cell.length_c   1.000
_cell.angle_alpha   90.00
_cell.angle_beta   90.00
_cell.angle_gamma   90.00
#
_symmetry.space_group_name_H-M   'P 1'
#
loop_
_entity.id
_entity.type
_entity.pdbx_description
1 polymer ?
#
loop_
_entity_poly.entity_id
_entity_poly.type
_entity_poly.pdbx_seq_one_letter_code
_entity_poly.pdbx_strand_id
1 'polypeptide(L)'
;IIKMLTARPFRTVMFLGDEQQAIFSFMGAKLDTLSAIKSKPACQLHHLSVNHRSPRYLLDIFNTYAAEVLRIDSALLPDAGKSSNEVLMGNELKILCSEDYDQEVRDCVQFADNLNRTFPQSTTAFVVNANRDAEDISQELTRCGIGHFKVSGTDLFSQPDVKLLLAHLGVLNNEFSFMSWARLMKGVRVYESNAAARKFVRDLFDRAILPSDLLRDDGSTYLMRFVDSYANDTIVVFDTETTGLNVFEDDILQIAAVKMRNGEVVKGSEFTVYIETEREIPAMLGDIVNPIVEERKHHDLLTHEEALRQFMAYADGCTLLGHNADYDYNILDFNLRRYTPDLNLHDLHPSYLDSLRLVRLLHPELREHKLKYLLEVLHLEGSNSHLADDDVNATRSVVVHCYELSKDRVGQQHDFLNDSRVRQRVETLRRNYKQMYVSA
;
A
#
# COMPACT_ATOMS: atom_id res chain seq x y z
N ILE A 1 7.34 -22.45 3.64
CA ILE A 1 6.61 -21.78 2.54
C ILE A 1 6.54 -22.73 1.34
N ILE A 2 7.66 -23.19 0.74
CA ILE A 2 7.67 -24.06 -0.46
C ILE A 2 6.82 -25.32 -0.25
N LYS A 3 7.01 -26.06 0.88
CA LYS A 3 6.19 -27.22 1.22
C LYS A 3 4.69 -26.90 1.30
N MET A 4 4.32 -25.73 1.83
CA MET A 4 2.91 -25.31 1.90
C MET A 4 2.32 -25.00 0.54
N LEU A 5 3.08 -24.33 -0.33
CA LEU A 5 2.64 -23.97 -1.68
C LEU A 5 2.48 -25.22 -2.56
N THR A 6 3.38 -26.19 -2.43
CA THR A 6 3.37 -27.44 -3.25
C THR A 6 2.49 -28.54 -2.67
N ALA A 7 1.95 -28.41 -1.45
CA ALA A 7 1.09 -29.41 -0.82
C ALA A 7 -0.39 -29.30 -1.23
N ARG A 8 -0.81 -28.21 -1.88
CA ARG A 8 -2.20 -28.05 -2.31
C ARG A 8 -2.43 -28.65 -3.70
N PRO A 9 -3.45 -29.49 -3.89
CA PRO A 9 -3.80 -30.02 -5.21
C PRO A 9 -4.22 -28.90 -6.16
N PHE A 10 -4.04 -29.11 -7.46
CA PHE A 10 -4.45 -28.22 -8.54
C PHE A 10 -3.73 -26.85 -8.63
N ARG A 11 -2.52 -26.74 -8.07
CA ARG A 11 -1.68 -25.54 -8.25
C ARG A 11 -0.43 -25.87 -9.04
N THR A 12 -0.19 -25.08 -10.08
CA THR A 12 1.11 -25.04 -10.77
C THR A 12 2.02 -24.05 -10.08
N VAL A 13 3.23 -24.49 -9.72
CA VAL A 13 4.24 -23.65 -9.10
C VAL A 13 5.49 -23.70 -9.97
N MET A 14 5.95 -22.55 -10.42
CA MET A 14 7.19 -22.40 -11.18
C MET A 14 8.29 -21.88 -10.25
N PHE A 15 9.45 -22.54 -10.29
CA PHE A 15 10.65 -22.10 -9.60
C PHE A 15 11.68 -21.68 -10.65
N LEU A 16 12.21 -20.49 -10.51
CA LEU A 16 13.29 -19.95 -11.32
C LEU A 16 14.52 -19.80 -10.43
N GLY A 17 15.67 -20.21 -10.90
CA GLY A 17 16.90 -20.11 -10.11
C GLY A 17 18.12 -20.57 -10.91
N ASP A 18 19.27 -20.21 -10.39
CA ASP A 18 20.57 -20.60 -10.88
C ASP A 18 21.41 -21.07 -9.70
N GLU A 19 21.81 -22.34 -9.72
CA GLU A 19 22.59 -22.96 -8.64
C GLU A 19 24.01 -22.37 -8.57
N GLN A 20 24.54 -21.89 -9.68
CA GLN A 20 25.87 -21.29 -9.73
C GLN A 20 25.94 -19.91 -9.08
N GLN A 21 24.77 -19.24 -8.94
CA GLN A 21 24.64 -17.96 -8.24
C GLN A 21 24.41 -18.10 -6.72
N ALA A 22 24.51 -19.30 -6.17
CA ALA A 22 24.36 -19.54 -4.72
C ALA A 22 25.63 -19.09 -3.93
N ILE A 23 26.06 -17.86 -4.12
CA ILE A 23 27.25 -17.27 -3.50
C ILE A 23 27.06 -16.85 -2.04
N PHE A 24 25.84 -16.89 -1.51
CA PHE A 24 25.50 -16.52 -0.13
C PHE A 24 25.37 -17.73 0.81
N SER A 25 26.16 -18.78 0.62
CA SER A 25 26.17 -19.98 1.47
C SER A 25 26.45 -19.64 2.94
N PHE A 26 27.28 -18.63 3.22
CA PHE A 26 27.59 -18.13 4.54
C PHE A 26 26.38 -17.47 5.26
N MET A 27 25.34 -17.07 4.52
CA MET A 27 24.07 -16.59 5.08
C MET A 27 23.01 -17.68 5.22
N GLY A 28 23.38 -18.96 5.06
CA GLY A 28 22.49 -20.11 5.20
C GLY A 28 21.70 -20.46 3.94
N ALA A 29 22.10 -19.97 2.77
CA ALA A 29 21.57 -20.45 1.49
C ALA A 29 21.98 -21.93 1.30
N LYS A 30 20.98 -22.82 1.19
CA LYS A 30 21.21 -24.27 1.04
C LYS A 30 20.89 -24.68 -0.38
N LEU A 31 21.86 -25.24 -1.07
CA LEU A 31 21.70 -25.89 -2.39
C LEU A 31 20.71 -27.07 -2.32
N ASP A 32 20.64 -27.74 -1.17
CA ASP A 32 19.73 -28.86 -0.92
C ASP A 32 18.25 -28.54 -1.17
N THR A 33 17.86 -27.26 -1.10
CA THR A 33 16.46 -26.86 -1.32
C THR A 33 16.03 -27.07 -2.76
N LEU A 34 16.88 -26.74 -3.74
CA LEU A 34 16.61 -26.96 -5.16
C LEU A 34 16.67 -28.45 -5.49
N SER A 35 17.62 -29.17 -4.96
CA SER A 35 17.74 -30.64 -5.11
C SER A 35 16.48 -31.38 -4.60
N ALA A 36 15.94 -30.94 -3.45
CA ALA A 36 14.69 -31.46 -2.91
C ALA A 36 13.43 -31.13 -3.75
N ILE A 37 13.45 -30.06 -4.53
CA ILE A 37 12.38 -29.72 -5.47
C ILE A 37 12.51 -30.58 -6.74
N LYS A 38 13.72 -30.65 -7.29
CA LYS A 38 14.03 -31.43 -8.49
C LYS A 38 13.70 -32.91 -8.33
N SER A 39 13.87 -33.49 -7.13
CA SER A 39 13.59 -34.89 -6.83
C SER A 39 12.11 -35.27 -6.75
N LYS A 40 11.19 -34.32 -6.85
CA LYS A 40 9.75 -34.61 -6.80
C LYS A 40 9.27 -35.21 -8.12
N PRO A 41 8.46 -36.31 -8.09
CA PRO A 41 8.03 -37.04 -9.31
C PRO A 41 7.25 -36.15 -10.32
N ALA A 42 6.58 -35.09 -9.86
CA ALA A 42 5.82 -34.18 -10.69
C ALA A 42 6.63 -32.93 -11.14
N CYS A 43 7.92 -32.86 -10.83
CA CYS A 43 8.76 -31.73 -11.22
C CYS A 43 9.21 -31.91 -12.68
N GLN A 44 8.91 -30.93 -13.50
CA GLN A 44 9.47 -30.79 -14.85
C GLN A 44 10.61 -29.79 -14.79
N LEU A 45 11.79 -30.20 -15.23
CA LEU A 45 12.99 -29.36 -15.27
C LEU A 45 13.17 -28.81 -16.68
N HIS A 46 13.24 -27.51 -16.81
CA HIS A 46 13.55 -26.81 -18.05
C HIS A 46 14.84 -26.03 -17.88
N HIS A 47 15.77 -26.19 -18.80
CA HIS A 47 17.00 -25.41 -18.86
C HIS A 47 16.84 -24.27 -19.86
N LEU A 48 17.24 -23.07 -19.44
CA LEU A 48 17.37 -21.92 -20.35
C LEU A 48 18.74 -22.00 -21.02
N SER A 49 18.73 -22.39 -22.29
CA SER A 49 19.96 -22.66 -23.07
C SER A 49 20.51 -21.46 -23.82
N VAL A 50 19.82 -20.32 -23.79
CA VAL A 50 20.26 -19.12 -24.54
C VAL A 50 20.42 -17.95 -23.58
N ASN A 51 21.61 -17.34 -23.59
CA ASN A 51 21.91 -16.11 -22.88
C ASN A 51 21.68 -14.92 -23.80
N HIS A 52 20.71 -14.06 -23.43
CA HIS A 52 20.38 -12.83 -24.17
C HIS A 52 20.98 -11.56 -23.54
N ARG A 53 21.70 -11.69 -22.42
CA ARG A 53 22.25 -10.56 -21.66
C ARG A 53 23.67 -10.25 -22.04
N SER A 54 24.52 -11.27 -22.07
CA SER A 54 25.96 -11.09 -22.20
C SER A 54 26.41 -11.17 -23.67
N PRO A 55 27.35 -10.34 -24.12
CA PRO A 55 27.96 -10.47 -25.42
C PRO A 55 28.72 -11.80 -25.49
N ARG A 56 28.93 -12.29 -26.72
CA ARG A 56 29.51 -13.60 -26.96
C ARG A 56 30.89 -13.77 -26.34
N TYR A 57 31.75 -12.80 -26.52
CA TYR A 57 33.15 -12.86 -26.00
C TYR A 57 33.20 -13.05 -24.47
N LEU A 58 32.26 -12.43 -23.75
CA LEU A 58 32.18 -12.53 -22.30
C LEU A 58 31.58 -13.89 -21.89
N LEU A 59 30.58 -14.35 -22.64
CA LEU A 59 29.97 -15.65 -22.39
C LEU A 59 30.93 -16.80 -22.65
N ASP A 60 31.78 -16.72 -23.70
CA ASP A 60 32.79 -17.72 -24.00
C ASP A 60 33.80 -17.87 -22.85
N ILE A 61 34.21 -16.75 -22.22
CA ILE A 61 35.08 -16.78 -21.03
C ILE A 61 34.35 -17.46 -19.85
N PHE A 62 33.10 -17.10 -19.59
CA PHE A 62 32.34 -17.67 -18.51
C PHE A 62 32.11 -19.18 -18.71
N ASN A 63 31.80 -19.60 -19.93
CA ASN A 63 31.58 -20.99 -20.27
C ASN A 63 32.89 -21.80 -20.16
N THR A 64 34.02 -21.23 -20.60
CA THR A 64 35.34 -21.85 -20.43
C THR A 64 35.67 -22.03 -18.95
N TYR A 65 35.50 -21.00 -18.13
CA TYR A 65 35.70 -21.09 -16.69
C TYR A 65 34.76 -22.14 -16.03
N ALA A 66 33.48 -22.13 -16.42
CA ALA A 66 32.50 -23.07 -15.91
C ALA A 66 32.85 -24.53 -16.24
N ALA A 67 33.30 -24.81 -17.47
CA ALA A 67 33.70 -26.14 -17.89
C ALA A 67 35.01 -26.59 -17.25
N GLU A 68 36.06 -25.77 -17.31
CA GLU A 68 37.41 -26.16 -16.90
C GLU A 68 37.63 -26.10 -15.39
N VAL A 69 37.11 -25.09 -14.71
CA VAL A 69 37.31 -24.88 -13.28
C VAL A 69 36.18 -25.45 -12.44
N LEU A 70 34.92 -25.12 -12.78
CA LEU A 70 33.75 -25.56 -12.02
C LEU A 70 33.29 -26.98 -12.40
N ARG A 71 33.85 -27.58 -13.48
CA ARG A 71 33.54 -28.93 -13.98
C ARG A 71 32.05 -29.09 -14.33
N ILE A 72 31.42 -28.05 -14.84
CA ILE A 72 30.05 -28.08 -15.31
C ILE A 72 30.04 -28.73 -16.70
N ASP A 73 29.07 -29.63 -16.94
CA ASP A 73 28.88 -30.23 -18.26
C ASP A 73 28.60 -29.14 -19.30
N SER A 74 29.40 -29.13 -20.37
CA SER A 74 29.26 -28.15 -21.46
C SER A 74 27.90 -28.18 -22.14
N ALA A 75 27.19 -29.33 -22.10
CA ALA A 75 25.83 -29.42 -22.62
C ALA A 75 24.79 -28.61 -21.81
N LEU A 76 25.12 -28.22 -20.58
CA LEU A 76 24.28 -27.39 -19.71
C LEU A 76 24.63 -25.90 -19.78
N LEU A 77 25.69 -25.52 -20.49
CA LEU A 77 26.12 -24.14 -20.61
C LEU A 77 25.32 -23.41 -21.69
N PRO A 78 24.95 -22.15 -21.47
CA PRO A 78 24.12 -21.41 -22.41
C PRO A 78 24.91 -20.95 -23.64
N ASP A 79 24.25 -20.95 -24.79
CA ASP A 79 24.75 -20.31 -25.99
C ASP A 79 24.43 -18.81 -26.01
N ALA A 80 25.21 -18.04 -26.79
CA ALA A 80 24.94 -16.63 -27.01
C ALA A 80 23.71 -16.42 -27.91
N GLY A 81 22.81 -15.54 -27.48
CA GLY A 81 21.64 -15.15 -28.27
C GLY A 81 22.02 -14.36 -29.54
N LYS A 82 21.01 -14.05 -30.34
CA LYS A 82 21.16 -13.38 -31.67
C LYS A 82 21.80 -12.00 -31.66
N SER A 83 21.90 -11.32 -30.49
CA SER A 83 22.55 -10.00 -30.35
C SER A 83 24.09 -10.05 -30.34
N SER A 84 24.67 -11.20 -30.57
CA SER A 84 26.10 -11.47 -30.40
C SER A 84 27.00 -11.17 -31.64
N ASN A 85 26.50 -10.48 -32.65
CA ASN A 85 27.29 -10.07 -33.82
C ASN A 85 28.05 -8.75 -33.55
N GLU A 86 28.55 -8.55 -32.36
CA GLU A 86 29.36 -7.39 -32.03
C GLU A 86 30.76 -7.54 -32.68
N VAL A 87 31.17 -6.50 -33.40
CA VAL A 87 32.54 -6.41 -33.91
C VAL A 87 33.43 -6.04 -32.73
N LEU A 88 34.32 -6.97 -32.34
CA LEU A 88 35.26 -6.73 -31.27
C LEU A 88 36.32 -5.73 -31.74
N MET A 89 36.52 -4.66 -30.98
CA MET A 89 37.55 -3.65 -31.24
C MET A 89 38.88 -4.00 -30.58
N GLY A 90 38.94 -5.11 -29.83
CA GLY A 90 40.15 -5.60 -29.16
C GLY A 90 40.43 -4.94 -27.79
N ASN A 91 39.49 -4.14 -27.30
CA ASN A 91 39.62 -3.38 -26.05
C ASN A 91 38.54 -3.72 -24.99
N GLU A 92 37.73 -4.74 -25.26
CA GLU A 92 36.53 -5.07 -24.47
C GLU A 92 36.90 -5.67 -23.12
N LEU A 93 38.07 -6.32 -23.04
CA LEU A 93 38.56 -6.93 -21.80
C LEU A 93 39.96 -6.36 -21.50
N LYS A 94 40.15 -5.86 -20.30
CA LYS A 94 41.42 -5.36 -19.82
C LYS A 94 41.74 -5.88 -18.45
N ILE A 95 42.99 -6.17 -18.21
CA ILE A 95 43.55 -6.46 -16.89
C ILE A 95 44.34 -5.22 -16.48
N LEU A 96 43.96 -4.62 -15.35
CA LEU A 96 44.72 -3.56 -14.72
C LEU A 96 45.61 -4.21 -13.66
N CYS A 97 46.89 -3.88 -13.69
CA CYS A 97 47.86 -4.32 -12.70
C CYS A 97 48.46 -3.08 -12.05
N SER A 98 48.31 -2.98 -10.75
CA SER A 98 48.81 -1.86 -9.95
C SER A 98 49.87 -2.34 -8.95
N GLU A 99 50.72 -1.43 -8.44
CA GLU A 99 51.79 -1.77 -7.54
C GLU A 99 51.32 -2.13 -6.13
N ASP A 100 50.24 -1.47 -5.70
CA ASP A 100 49.62 -1.70 -4.40
C ASP A 100 48.09 -1.47 -4.48
N TYR A 101 47.37 -1.77 -3.38
CA TYR A 101 45.94 -1.63 -3.30
C TYR A 101 45.45 -0.19 -3.47
N ASP A 102 46.14 0.77 -2.88
CA ASP A 102 45.74 2.18 -2.97
C ASP A 102 45.91 2.69 -4.42
N GLN A 103 46.94 2.21 -5.11
CA GLN A 103 47.11 2.49 -6.54
C GLN A 103 46.04 1.79 -7.39
N GLU A 104 45.68 0.55 -7.08
CA GLU A 104 44.60 -0.17 -7.74
C GLU A 104 43.26 0.59 -7.66
N VAL A 105 42.89 1.11 -6.49
CA VAL A 105 41.67 1.92 -6.31
C VAL A 105 41.73 3.17 -7.19
N ARG A 106 42.86 3.88 -7.19
CA ARG A 106 43.03 5.08 -8.04
C ARG A 106 42.94 4.76 -9.52
N ASP A 107 43.62 3.72 -9.96
CA ASP A 107 43.66 3.31 -11.38
C ASP A 107 42.29 2.88 -11.87
N CYS A 108 41.54 2.13 -11.06
CA CYS A 108 40.17 1.72 -11.34
C CYS A 108 39.21 2.91 -11.48
N VAL A 109 39.30 3.89 -10.56
CA VAL A 109 38.47 5.09 -10.60
C VAL A 109 38.82 5.95 -11.82
N GLN A 110 40.10 6.13 -12.10
CA GLN A 110 40.54 6.87 -13.30
C GLN A 110 40.09 6.18 -14.60
N PHE A 111 40.18 4.86 -14.66
CA PHE A 111 39.70 4.09 -15.80
C PHE A 111 38.19 4.26 -16.01
N ALA A 112 37.42 4.20 -14.94
CA ALA A 112 35.95 4.42 -14.98
C ALA A 112 35.61 5.87 -15.42
N ASP A 113 36.33 6.88 -14.93
CA ASP A 113 36.14 8.27 -15.39
C ASP A 113 36.39 8.44 -16.88
N ASN A 114 37.46 7.82 -17.39
CA ASN A 114 37.76 7.83 -18.83
C ASN A 114 36.65 7.13 -19.65
N LEU A 115 36.10 5.99 -19.16
CA LEU A 115 35.01 5.32 -19.81
C LEU A 115 33.73 6.20 -19.84
N ASN A 116 33.40 6.84 -18.73
CA ASN A 116 32.22 7.70 -18.65
C ASN A 116 32.33 8.94 -19.55
N ARG A 117 33.54 9.49 -19.71
CA ARG A 117 33.81 10.60 -20.67
C ARG A 117 33.69 10.13 -22.12
N THR A 118 34.13 8.91 -22.41
CA THR A 118 34.07 8.34 -23.76
C THR A 118 32.67 7.90 -24.12
N PHE A 119 31.92 7.35 -23.15
CA PHE A 119 30.59 6.81 -23.31
C PHE A 119 29.62 7.40 -22.28
N PRO A 120 29.22 8.69 -22.38
CA PRO A 120 28.48 9.41 -21.34
C PRO A 120 27.05 8.88 -21.11
N GLN A 121 26.52 8.08 -22.03
CA GLN A 121 25.21 7.44 -21.90
C GLN A 121 25.27 6.05 -21.24
N SER A 122 26.48 5.56 -20.94
CA SER A 122 26.67 4.24 -20.32
C SER A 122 26.85 4.35 -18.82
N THR A 123 26.45 3.30 -18.11
CA THR A 123 26.64 3.18 -16.66
C THR A 123 27.82 2.25 -16.40
N THR A 124 28.78 2.71 -15.58
CA THR A 124 29.91 1.90 -15.11
C THR A 124 29.61 1.34 -13.72
N ALA A 125 29.85 0.05 -13.51
CA ALA A 125 29.68 -0.60 -12.21
C ALA A 125 31.00 -1.19 -11.71
N PHE A 126 31.31 -0.95 -10.43
CA PHE A 126 32.36 -1.65 -9.70
C PHE A 126 31.73 -2.83 -8.94
N VAL A 127 32.24 -4.02 -9.18
CA VAL A 127 31.84 -5.23 -8.47
C VAL A 127 33.00 -5.69 -7.61
N VAL A 128 32.81 -5.76 -6.29
CA VAL A 128 33.86 -6.08 -5.33
C VAL A 128 33.43 -7.19 -4.38
N ASN A 129 34.38 -7.86 -3.76
CA ASN A 129 34.11 -8.97 -2.85
C ASN A 129 33.76 -8.54 -1.43
N ALA A 130 34.22 -7.38 -0.99
CA ALA A 130 34.01 -6.89 0.37
C ALA A 130 33.43 -5.47 0.40
N ASN A 131 32.63 -5.21 1.46
CA ASN A 131 32.07 -3.87 1.68
C ASN A 131 33.15 -2.79 1.93
N ARG A 132 34.29 -3.19 2.43
CA ARG A 132 35.43 -2.28 2.61
C ARG A 132 35.95 -1.76 1.27
N ASP A 133 36.17 -2.65 0.30
CA ASP A 133 36.64 -2.28 -1.04
C ASP A 133 35.65 -1.33 -1.73
N ALA A 134 34.33 -1.58 -1.54
CA ALA A 134 33.30 -0.66 -2.03
C ALA A 134 33.35 0.71 -1.37
N GLU A 135 33.72 0.77 -0.07
CA GLU A 135 33.89 2.03 0.66
C GLU A 135 35.09 2.81 0.12
N ASP A 136 36.24 2.14 -0.02
CA ASP A 136 37.48 2.76 -0.48
C ASP A 136 37.31 3.34 -1.90
N ILE A 137 36.68 2.61 -2.82
CA ILE A 137 36.32 3.10 -4.17
C ILE A 137 35.36 4.28 -4.10
N SER A 138 34.33 4.21 -3.23
CA SER A 138 33.34 5.29 -3.07
C SER A 138 34.00 6.57 -2.55
N GLN A 139 34.94 6.47 -1.62
CA GLN A 139 35.69 7.63 -1.11
C GLN A 139 36.55 8.25 -2.20
N GLU A 140 37.24 7.44 -3.00
CA GLU A 140 38.08 7.93 -4.11
C GLU A 140 37.23 8.60 -5.22
N LEU A 141 36.06 8.03 -5.57
CA LEU A 141 35.08 8.64 -6.48
C LEU A 141 34.64 10.02 -5.97
N THR A 142 34.31 10.10 -4.65
CA THR A 142 33.95 11.36 -4.00
C THR A 142 35.10 12.38 -4.07
N ARG A 143 36.36 11.96 -3.80
CA ARG A 143 37.53 12.78 -3.85
C ARG A 143 37.79 13.36 -5.26
N CYS A 144 37.45 12.57 -6.30
CA CYS A 144 37.53 12.98 -7.69
C CYS A 144 36.31 13.77 -8.17
N GLY A 145 35.29 14.01 -7.33
CA GLY A 145 34.08 14.73 -7.71
C GLY A 145 33.18 13.96 -8.67
N ILE A 146 33.28 12.62 -8.71
CA ILE A 146 32.49 11.76 -9.60
C ILE A 146 31.21 11.33 -8.88
N GLY A 147 30.06 11.70 -9.46
CA GLY A 147 28.76 11.29 -8.96
C GLY A 147 28.56 9.77 -9.03
N HIS A 148 28.26 9.13 -7.91
CA HIS A 148 28.06 7.69 -7.83
C HIS A 148 27.08 7.32 -6.71
N PHE A 149 26.63 6.07 -6.69
CA PHE A 149 25.91 5.50 -5.55
C PHE A 149 26.46 4.11 -5.21
N LYS A 150 26.40 3.75 -3.93
CA LYS A 150 26.86 2.47 -3.43
C LYS A 150 25.69 1.58 -3.06
N VAL A 151 25.62 0.37 -3.63
CA VAL A 151 24.53 -0.59 -3.38
C VAL A 151 24.76 -1.37 -2.09
N SER A 152 25.96 -1.40 -1.54
CA SER A 152 26.30 -2.14 -0.31
C SER A 152 26.51 -1.20 0.88
N GLY A 153 26.32 -1.72 2.09
CA GLY A 153 26.51 -0.99 3.34
C GLY A 153 25.27 -0.25 3.80
N THR A 154 25.40 1.02 4.13
CA THR A 154 24.30 1.85 4.64
C THR A 154 23.46 2.44 3.52
N ASP A 155 22.71 1.57 2.82
CA ASP A 155 21.65 2.03 1.92
C ASP A 155 20.69 2.96 2.68
N LEU A 156 20.32 4.08 2.06
CA LEU A 156 19.40 5.08 2.62
C LEU A 156 18.14 4.40 3.18
N PHE A 157 17.54 3.48 2.42
CA PHE A 157 16.34 2.75 2.83
C PHE A 157 16.58 1.71 3.94
N SER A 158 17.85 1.39 4.24
CA SER A 158 18.21 0.53 5.37
C SER A 158 18.33 1.29 6.69
N GLN A 159 18.47 2.62 6.64
CA GLN A 159 18.58 3.47 7.82
C GLN A 159 17.32 3.38 8.69
N PRO A 160 17.47 3.31 10.03
CA PRO A 160 16.34 3.20 10.95
C PRO A 160 15.33 4.33 10.79
N ASP A 161 15.79 5.56 10.64
CA ASP A 161 14.94 6.75 10.56
C ASP A 161 14.16 6.79 9.22
N VAL A 162 14.80 6.39 8.12
CA VAL A 162 14.13 6.26 6.82
C VAL A 162 13.09 5.14 6.85
N LYS A 163 13.40 4.00 7.46
CA LYS A 163 12.42 2.92 7.67
C LYS A 163 11.24 3.37 8.51
N LEU A 164 11.47 4.19 9.52
CA LEU A 164 10.42 4.75 10.35
C LEU A 164 9.56 5.73 9.55
N LEU A 165 10.17 6.64 8.78
CA LEU A 165 9.46 7.55 7.88
C LEU A 165 8.59 6.78 6.87
N LEU A 166 9.16 5.77 6.21
CA LEU A 166 8.41 4.92 5.28
C LEU A 166 7.27 4.16 5.95
N ALA A 167 7.44 3.77 7.23
CA ALA A 167 6.36 3.15 7.98
C ALA A 167 5.22 4.13 8.26
N HIS A 168 5.51 5.40 8.57
CA HIS A 168 4.50 6.45 8.73
C HIS A 168 3.76 6.71 7.41
N LEU A 169 4.49 6.91 6.31
CA LEU A 169 3.87 7.08 4.99
C LEU A 169 3.01 5.88 4.60
N GLY A 170 3.47 4.66 4.93
CA GLY A 170 2.71 3.44 4.69
C GLY A 170 1.41 3.35 5.49
N VAL A 171 1.39 3.87 6.72
CA VAL A 171 0.17 3.96 7.55
C VAL A 171 -0.77 5.06 7.04
N LEU A 172 -0.24 6.21 6.66
CA LEU A 172 -1.03 7.31 6.09
C LEU A 172 -1.69 6.89 4.77
N ASN A 173 -0.98 6.15 3.92
CA ASN A 173 -1.54 5.62 2.68
C ASN A 173 -2.56 4.50 2.90
N ASN A 174 -2.38 3.68 3.93
CA ASN A 174 -3.29 2.59 4.26
C ASN A 174 -3.20 2.27 5.76
N GLU A 175 -4.19 2.73 6.52
CA GLU A 175 -4.25 2.49 7.97
C GLU A 175 -4.38 1.01 8.36
N PHE A 176 -4.79 0.14 7.43
CA PHE A 176 -4.84 -1.31 7.62
C PHE A 176 -3.51 -2.01 7.31
N SER A 177 -2.43 -1.25 7.01
CA SER A 177 -1.12 -1.83 6.72
C SER A 177 -0.47 -2.46 7.95
N PHE A 178 -0.70 -3.76 8.15
CA PHE A 178 -0.13 -4.54 9.24
C PHE A 178 1.39 -4.37 9.38
N MET A 179 2.12 -4.44 8.26
CA MET A 179 3.58 -4.36 8.30
C MET A 179 4.09 -2.96 8.62
N SER A 180 3.41 -1.93 8.16
CA SER A 180 3.76 -0.54 8.46
C SER A 180 3.55 -0.25 9.95
N TRP A 181 2.42 -0.67 10.53
CA TRP A 181 2.17 -0.55 11.96
C TRP A 181 3.18 -1.33 12.82
N ALA A 182 3.51 -2.56 12.45
CA ALA A 182 4.50 -3.35 13.19
C ALA A 182 5.91 -2.70 13.16
N ARG A 183 6.30 -2.12 12.02
CA ARG A 183 7.56 -1.37 11.89
C ARG A 183 7.53 -0.09 12.72
N LEU A 184 6.40 0.61 12.70
CA LEU A 184 6.18 1.82 13.45
C LEU A 184 6.25 1.56 14.97
N MET A 185 5.55 0.54 15.49
CA MET A 185 5.58 0.15 16.91
C MET A 185 7.01 -0.15 17.40
N LYS A 186 7.84 -0.75 16.55
CA LYS A 186 9.26 -0.94 16.84
C LYS A 186 10.05 0.36 16.73
N GLY A 187 9.85 1.13 15.67
CA GLY A 187 10.58 2.36 15.40
C GLY A 187 10.38 3.40 16.51
N VAL A 188 9.15 3.55 17.01
CA VAL A 188 8.83 4.43 18.16
C VAL A 188 9.09 3.76 19.51
N ARG A 189 9.81 2.64 19.53
CA ARG A 189 10.28 1.95 20.76
C ARG A 189 9.18 1.50 21.73
N VAL A 190 8.00 1.15 21.23
CA VAL A 190 6.98 0.46 22.04
C VAL A 190 7.39 -0.99 22.28
N TYR A 191 8.06 -1.60 21.30
CA TYR A 191 8.63 -2.93 21.36
C TYR A 191 10.06 -2.94 20.80
N GLU A 192 10.94 -3.73 21.41
CA GLU A 192 12.32 -3.88 20.95
C GLU A 192 12.42 -4.87 19.78
N SER A 193 11.58 -5.92 19.76
CA SER A 193 11.63 -6.95 18.74
C SER A 193 10.51 -6.82 17.70
N ASN A 194 10.84 -7.14 16.45
CA ASN A 194 9.84 -7.22 15.37
C ASN A 194 8.74 -8.27 15.65
N ALA A 195 9.09 -9.36 16.34
CA ALA A 195 8.13 -10.43 16.64
C ALA A 195 7.07 -9.94 17.64
N ALA A 196 7.48 -9.24 18.71
CA ALA A 196 6.57 -8.67 19.70
C ALA A 196 5.68 -7.58 19.09
N ALA A 197 6.26 -6.67 18.29
CA ALA A 197 5.49 -5.65 17.58
C ALA A 197 4.42 -6.26 16.64
N ARG A 198 4.80 -7.26 15.85
CA ARG A 198 3.86 -7.97 14.97
C ARG A 198 2.75 -8.70 15.75
N LYS A 199 3.12 -9.33 16.87
CA LYS A 199 2.11 -10.00 17.72
C LYS A 199 1.10 -8.98 18.23
N PHE A 200 1.54 -7.86 18.78
CA PHE A 200 0.66 -6.83 19.30
C PHE A 200 -0.26 -6.24 18.23
N VAL A 201 0.27 -5.89 17.07
CA VAL A 201 -0.56 -5.38 15.96
C VAL A 201 -1.58 -6.43 15.50
N ARG A 202 -1.22 -7.70 15.50
CA ARG A 202 -2.17 -8.79 15.20
C ARG A 202 -3.24 -8.88 16.27
N ASP A 203 -2.87 -8.84 17.55
CA ASP A 203 -3.79 -8.89 18.68
C ASP A 203 -4.82 -7.73 18.64
N LEU A 204 -4.43 -6.56 18.08
CA LEU A 204 -5.31 -5.42 17.83
C LEU A 204 -6.30 -5.72 16.68
N PHE A 205 -5.80 -6.10 15.51
CA PHE A 205 -6.64 -6.38 14.35
C PHE A 205 -7.61 -7.55 14.58
N ASP A 206 -7.18 -8.59 15.31
CA ASP A 206 -8.04 -9.72 15.67
C ASP A 206 -9.24 -9.28 16.55
N ARG A 207 -9.14 -8.10 17.17
CA ARG A 207 -10.22 -7.48 18.00
C ARG A 207 -10.89 -6.30 17.30
N ALA A 208 -10.65 -6.13 16.01
CA ALA A 208 -11.17 -4.99 15.24
C ALA A 208 -10.75 -3.63 15.83
N ILE A 209 -9.52 -3.51 16.37
CA ILE A 209 -8.93 -2.26 16.86
C ILE A 209 -7.91 -1.78 15.82
N LEU A 210 -8.06 -0.55 15.36
CA LEU A 210 -7.02 0.11 14.58
C LEU A 210 -5.90 0.59 15.50
N PRO A 211 -4.63 0.37 15.17
CA PRO A 211 -3.56 0.91 15.98
C PRO A 211 -3.59 2.44 16.11
N SER A 212 -4.18 3.16 15.15
CA SER A 212 -4.45 4.60 15.22
C SER A 212 -5.40 4.99 16.36
N ASP A 213 -6.34 4.12 16.73
CA ASP A 213 -7.25 4.36 17.85
C ASP A 213 -6.49 4.54 19.18
N LEU A 214 -5.35 3.85 19.32
CA LEU A 214 -4.53 3.94 20.54
C LEU A 214 -3.90 5.32 20.76
N LEU A 215 -3.84 6.15 19.71
CA LEU A 215 -3.30 7.52 19.77
C LEU A 215 -4.35 8.55 20.20
N ARG A 216 -5.64 8.18 20.25
CA ARG A 216 -6.72 9.09 20.66
C ARG A 216 -6.69 9.35 22.16
N ASP A 217 -6.88 10.59 22.52
CA ASP A 217 -6.85 11.02 23.93
C ASP A 217 -8.06 10.48 24.75
N ASP A 218 -9.22 10.31 24.08
CA ASP A 218 -10.45 9.80 24.69
C ASP A 218 -10.43 8.28 24.99
N GLY A 219 -9.42 7.57 24.45
CA GLY A 219 -9.27 6.12 24.61
C GLY A 219 -10.34 5.29 23.87
N SER A 220 -11.20 5.91 23.07
CA SER A 220 -12.20 5.21 22.28
C SER A 220 -11.61 4.60 21.01
N THR A 221 -12.11 3.42 20.62
CA THR A 221 -11.80 2.84 19.31
C THR A 221 -12.81 3.31 18.28
N TYR A 222 -12.47 3.12 16.98
CA TYR A 222 -13.41 3.42 15.90
C TYR A 222 -14.73 2.65 16.07
N LEU A 223 -14.65 1.39 16.44
CA LEU A 223 -15.83 0.54 16.64
C LEU A 223 -16.68 0.98 17.85
N MET A 224 -16.05 1.41 18.95
CA MET A 224 -16.76 1.96 20.11
C MET A 224 -17.54 3.21 19.73
N ARG A 225 -16.92 4.14 19.01
CA ARG A 225 -17.60 5.36 18.54
C ARG A 225 -18.75 5.05 17.60
N PHE A 226 -18.55 4.11 16.66
CA PHE A 226 -19.63 3.67 15.79
C PHE A 226 -20.82 3.11 16.55
N VAL A 227 -20.59 2.22 17.52
CA VAL A 227 -21.67 1.63 18.34
C VAL A 227 -22.37 2.69 19.17
N ASP A 228 -21.63 3.65 19.73
CA ASP A 228 -22.19 4.75 20.49
C ASP A 228 -23.06 5.66 19.61
N SER A 229 -22.54 6.11 18.48
CA SER A 229 -23.30 6.92 17.53
C SER A 229 -24.53 6.20 16.97
N TYR A 230 -24.41 4.91 16.66
CA TYR A 230 -25.53 4.13 16.16
C TYR A 230 -26.69 4.06 17.20
N ALA A 231 -26.36 3.96 18.48
CA ALA A 231 -27.35 3.85 19.56
C ALA A 231 -27.95 5.21 19.97
N ASN A 232 -27.16 6.27 19.90
CA ASN A 232 -27.50 7.55 20.53
C ASN A 232 -27.79 8.68 19.54
N ASP A 233 -27.16 8.66 18.34
CA ASP A 233 -27.26 9.75 17.38
C ASP A 233 -28.35 9.50 16.32
N THR A 234 -28.74 10.56 15.65
CA THR A 234 -29.33 10.47 14.32
C THR A 234 -28.19 10.45 13.31
N ILE A 235 -28.09 9.40 12.51
CA ILE A 235 -27.07 9.23 11.49
C ILE A 235 -27.66 9.61 10.12
N VAL A 236 -26.99 10.48 9.40
CA VAL A 236 -27.26 10.76 7.99
C VAL A 236 -26.38 9.83 7.16
N VAL A 237 -26.97 8.83 6.55
CA VAL A 237 -26.30 8.02 5.52
C VAL A 237 -26.43 8.78 4.21
N PHE A 238 -25.32 9.11 3.58
CA PHE A 238 -25.29 9.91 2.36
C PHE A 238 -24.29 9.35 1.34
N ASP A 239 -24.51 9.73 0.09
CA ASP A 239 -23.67 9.41 -1.05
C ASP A 239 -23.73 10.56 -2.08
N THR A 240 -22.69 10.71 -2.90
CA THR A 240 -22.60 11.80 -3.89
C THR A 240 -22.22 11.26 -5.27
N GLU A 241 -22.93 11.76 -6.30
CA GLU A 241 -22.49 11.60 -7.69
C GLU A 241 -21.78 12.87 -8.15
N THR A 242 -20.73 12.74 -8.94
CA THR A 242 -19.81 13.82 -9.25
C THR A 242 -19.36 13.84 -10.71
N THR A 243 -18.74 14.95 -11.16
CA THR A 243 -18.20 15.07 -12.52
C THR A 243 -16.91 14.26 -12.74
N GLY A 244 -16.24 13.81 -11.66
CA GLY A 244 -15.01 13.04 -11.74
C GLY A 244 -14.46 12.69 -10.36
N LEU A 245 -13.20 12.24 -10.28
CA LEU A 245 -12.58 11.73 -9.04
C LEU A 245 -11.65 12.74 -8.36
N ASN A 246 -11.47 13.92 -8.91
CA ASN A 246 -10.61 14.94 -8.32
C ASN A 246 -11.41 15.83 -7.33
N VAL A 247 -11.36 15.49 -6.06
CA VAL A 247 -12.08 16.22 -5.00
C VAL A 247 -11.77 17.72 -4.97
N PHE A 248 -10.61 18.17 -5.46
CA PHE A 248 -10.20 19.57 -5.47
C PHE A 248 -10.86 20.39 -6.59
N GLU A 249 -11.29 19.74 -7.67
CA GLU A 249 -11.77 20.42 -8.87
C GLU A 249 -13.19 20.04 -9.24
N ASP A 250 -13.56 18.77 -9.08
CA ASP A 250 -14.83 18.25 -9.55
C ASP A 250 -16.03 18.79 -8.79
N ASP A 251 -17.17 18.79 -9.47
CA ASP A 251 -18.44 19.27 -8.93
C ASP A 251 -19.33 18.09 -8.51
N ILE A 252 -20.12 18.31 -7.46
CA ILE A 252 -21.19 17.38 -7.07
C ILE A 252 -22.38 17.57 -8.02
N LEU A 253 -22.93 16.46 -8.51
CA LEU A 253 -24.09 16.40 -9.42
C LEU A 253 -25.38 15.99 -8.73
N GLN A 254 -25.24 15.12 -7.70
CA GLN A 254 -26.34 14.63 -6.89
C GLN A 254 -25.85 14.45 -5.46
N ILE A 255 -26.69 14.78 -4.49
CA ILE A 255 -26.54 14.36 -3.09
C ILE A 255 -27.80 13.60 -2.73
N ALA A 256 -27.66 12.35 -2.34
CA ALA A 256 -28.72 11.56 -1.76
C ALA A 256 -28.40 11.23 -0.30
N ALA A 257 -29.41 11.24 0.54
CA ALA A 257 -29.26 10.94 1.95
C ALA A 257 -30.55 10.41 2.59
N VAL A 258 -30.38 9.69 3.68
CA VAL A 258 -31.49 9.28 4.56
C VAL A 258 -31.06 9.39 6.01
N LYS A 259 -31.97 9.80 6.88
CA LYS A 259 -31.72 9.75 8.33
C LYS A 259 -32.06 8.38 8.88
N MET A 260 -31.17 7.86 9.70
CA MET A 260 -31.31 6.59 10.39
C MET A 260 -31.19 6.80 11.89
N ARG A 261 -31.99 6.10 12.67
CA ARG A 261 -31.89 6.06 14.13
C ARG A 261 -32.08 4.65 14.62
N ASN A 262 -31.16 4.12 15.42
CA ASN A 262 -31.16 2.72 15.87
C ASN A 262 -31.36 1.69 14.73
N GLY A 263 -30.80 1.96 13.54
CA GLY A 263 -30.91 1.07 12.38
C GLY A 263 -32.16 1.25 11.53
N GLU A 264 -33.16 1.98 12.04
CA GLU A 264 -34.41 2.22 11.34
C GLU A 264 -34.39 3.57 10.62
N VAL A 265 -34.91 3.59 9.40
CA VAL A 265 -35.05 4.84 8.63
C VAL A 265 -36.07 5.73 9.30
N VAL A 266 -35.71 6.99 9.51
CA VAL A 266 -36.66 8.02 9.99
C VAL A 266 -37.63 8.31 8.86
N LYS A 267 -38.93 8.03 9.07
CA LYS A 267 -39.94 8.16 8.03
C LYS A 267 -40.01 9.58 7.46
N GLY A 268 -39.94 9.70 6.15
CA GLY A 268 -40.03 10.98 5.45
C GLY A 268 -38.75 11.82 5.57
N SER A 269 -37.60 11.14 5.83
CA SER A 269 -36.29 11.78 5.91
C SER A 269 -35.47 11.61 4.64
N GLU A 270 -36.04 11.03 3.61
CA GLU A 270 -35.36 10.89 2.32
C GLU A 270 -35.03 12.28 1.78
N PHE A 271 -33.79 12.45 1.35
CA PHE A 271 -33.25 13.70 0.80
C PHE A 271 -32.54 13.39 -0.49
N THR A 272 -32.94 14.02 -1.59
CA THR A 272 -32.25 13.93 -2.87
C THR A 272 -32.33 15.26 -3.57
N VAL A 273 -31.19 15.74 -4.01
CA VAL A 273 -31.06 16.98 -4.80
C VAL A 273 -30.13 16.74 -6.00
N TYR A 274 -30.50 17.33 -7.13
CA TYR A 274 -29.68 17.33 -8.34
C TYR A 274 -29.15 18.73 -8.58
N ILE A 275 -27.89 18.82 -9.00
CA ILE A 275 -27.14 20.07 -9.01
C ILE A 275 -26.71 20.41 -10.44
N GLU A 276 -26.90 21.65 -10.86
CA GLU A 276 -26.42 22.13 -12.16
C GLU A 276 -24.89 22.23 -12.16
N THR A 277 -24.27 22.04 -13.33
CA THR A 277 -22.84 22.26 -13.52
C THR A 277 -22.53 22.67 -14.95
N GLU A 278 -21.53 23.52 -15.12
CA GLU A 278 -20.96 23.87 -16.43
C GLU A 278 -19.84 22.89 -16.85
N ARG A 279 -19.44 21.97 -15.96
CA ARG A 279 -18.40 20.99 -16.24
C ARG A 279 -18.94 19.86 -17.11
N GLU A 280 -18.04 19.26 -17.89
CA GLU A 280 -18.35 18.06 -18.66
C GLU A 280 -18.63 16.88 -17.73
N ILE A 281 -19.74 16.20 -17.95
CA ILE A 281 -20.12 14.99 -17.21
C ILE A 281 -19.69 13.79 -18.03
N PRO A 282 -18.85 12.89 -17.50
CA PRO A 282 -18.45 11.67 -18.22
C PRO A 282 -19.65 10.82 -18.61
N ALA A 283 -19.76 10.50 -19.88
CA ALA A 283 -20.83 9.62 -20.37
C ALA A 283 -20.67 8.16 -19.93
N MET A 284 -19.47 7.78 -19.50
CA MET A 284 -19.12 6.42 -19.09
C MET A 284 -18.37 6.44 -17.75
N LEU A 285 -18.67 5.49 -16.89
CA LEU A 285 -17.92 5.16 -15.66
C LEU A 285 -17.18 3.84 -15.91
N GLY A 286 -15.95 3.91 -16.42
CA GLY A 286 -15.25 2.73 -16.93
C GLY A 286 -16.01 2.10 -18.10
N ASP A 287 -16.49 0.88 -17.95
CA ASP A 287 -17.23 0.13 -18.97
C ASP A 287 -18.77 0.31 -18.85
N ILE A 288 -19.27 1.10 -17.93
CA ILE A 288 -20.69 1.29 -17.63
C ILE A 288 -21.13 2.68 -18.10
N VAL A 289 -22.32 2.77 -18.74
CA VAL A 289 -22.93 4.06 -19.04
C VAL A 289 -23.26 4.78 -17.74
N ASN A 290 -22.88 6.03 -17.63
CA ASN A 290 -23.11 6.84 -16.43
C ASN A 290 -24.60 7.15 -16.28
N PRO A 291 -25.32 6.57 -15.29
CA PRO A 291 -26.76 6.72 -15.17
C PRO A 291 -27.19 8.15 -14.81
N ILE A 292 -26.33 8.92 -14.11
CA ILE A 292 -26.65 10.28 -13.68
C ILE A 292 -26.91 11.22 -14.88
N VAL A 293 -26.31 10.93 -16.04
CA VAL A 293 -26.47 11.74 -17.27
C VAL A 293 -27.92 11.77 -17.73
N GLU A 294 -28.61 10.62 -17.63
CA GLU A 294 -30.01 10.51 -18.01
C GLU A 294 -30.95 10.92 -16.87
N GLU A 295 -30.66 10.50 -15.67
CA GLU A 295 -31.49 10.73 -14.47
C GLU A 295 -31.72 12.22 -14.22
N ARG A 296 -30.67 13.04 -14.30
CA ARG A 296 -30.75 14.50 -14.10
C ARG A 296 -31.75 15.22 -15.00
N LYS A 297 -32.04 14.65 -16.19
CA LYS A 297 -32.96 15.29 -17.13
C LYS A 297 -34.42 15.26 -16.67
N HIS A 298 -34.72 14.43 -15.70
CA HIS A 298 -36.07 14.22 -15.17
C HIS A 298 -36.33 14.96 -13.86
N HIS A 299 -35.31 15.72 -13.37
CA HIS A 299 -35.37 16.41 -12.10
C HIS A 299 -35.08 17.92 -12.25
N ASP A 300 -35.60 18.71 -11.33
CA ASP A 300 -35.23 20.11 -11.19
C ASP A 300 -33.77 20.20 -10.67
N LEU A 301 -32.95 21.01 -11.33
CA LEU A 301 -31.57 21.22 -10.93
C LEU A 301 -31.47 22.47 -10.07
N LEU A 302 -30.80 22.32 -8.94
CA LEU A 302 -30.48 23.42 -8.02
C LEU A 302 -29.09 24.00 -8.34
N THR A 303 -28.85 25.21 -7.96
CA THR A 303 -27.48 25.75 -7.91
C THR A 303 -26.69 25.04 -6.83
N HIS A 304 -25.36 25.01 -6.96
CA HIS A 304 -24.49 24.41 -5.92
C HIS A 304 -24.74 25.08 -4.56
N GLU A 305 -24.89 26.37 -4.51
CA GLU A 305 -25.15 27.10 -3.25
C GLU A 305 -26.44 26.62 -2.58
N GLU A 306 -27.54 26.57 -3.33
CA GLU A 306 -28.82 26.13 -2.80
C GLU A 306 -28.81 24.69 -2.31
N ALA A 307 -28.26 23.78 -3.11
CA ALA A 307 -28.20 22.36 -2.77
C ALA A 307 -27.33 22.08 -1.53
N LEU A 308 -26.15 22.70 -1.48
CA LEU A 308 -25.23 22.55 -0.36
C LEU A 308 -25.79 23.12 0.93
N ARG A 309 -26.44 24.29 0.89
CA ARG A 309 -27.14 24.89 2.06
C ARG A 309 -28.29 23.99 2.54
N GLN A 310 -29.06 23.42 1.61
CA GLN A 310 -30.14 22.49 1.96
C GLN A 310 -29.60 21.23 2.62
N PHE A 311 -28.53 20.66 2.07
CA PHE A 311 -27.91 19.45 2.65
C PHE A 311 -27.30 19.73 4.04
N MET A 312 -26.59 20.84 4.22
CA MET A 312 -26.01 21.20 5.52
C MET A 312 -27.09 21.44 6.58
N ALA A 313 -28.20 22.10 6.21
CA ALA A 313 -29.35 22.28 7.09
C ALA A 313 -30.06 20.94 7.40
N TYR A 314 -30.15 20.05 6.41
CA TYR A 314 -30.68 18.70 6.62
C TYR A 314 -29.81 17.87 7.57
N ALA A 315 -28.48 17.95 7.43
CA ALA A 315 -27.54 17.17 8.23
C ALA A 315 -27.25 17.77 9.63
N ASP A 316 -27.76 18.97 9.93
CA ASP A 316 -27.46 19.68 11.18
C ASP A 316 -27.72 18.82 12.41
N GLY A 317 -26.75 18.79 13.33
CA GLY A 317 -26.78 18.00 14.55
C GLY A 317 -26.76 16.48 14.37
N CYS A 318 -26.52 15.98 13.16
CA CYS A 318 -26.47 14.55 12.86
C CYS A 318 -25.03 14.08 12.66
N THR A 319 -24.78 12.78 12.83
CA THR A 319 -23.52 12.14 12.47
C THR A 319 -23.54 11.73 10.99
N LEU A 320 -22.55 12.17 10.19
CA LEU A 320 -22.44 11.75 8.79
C LEU A 320 -21.87 10.34 8.66
N LEU A 321 -22.39 9.57 7.72
CA LEU A 321 -21.92 8.23 7.39
C LEU A 321 -22.04 7.97 5.88
N GLY A 322 -21.02 7.39 5.27
CA GLY A 322 -21.04 6.95 3.88
C GLY A 322 -20.34 5.60 3.70
N HIS A 323 -20.19 5.16 2.45
CA HIS A 323 -19.37 4.02 2.08
C HIS A 323 -18.16 4.47 1.27
N ASN A 324 -16.95 4.32 1.80
CA ASN A 324 -15.75 5.00 1.32
C ASN A 324 -15.88 6.53 1.48
N ALA A 325 -16.44 6.92 2.60
CA ALA A 325 -16.89 8.27 2.91
C ALA A 325 -15.79 9.34 2.87
N ASP A 326 -14.52 8.95 2.85
CA ASP A 326 -13.39 9.88 2.65
C ASP A 326 -13.56 10.69 1.36
N TYR A 327 -14.03 10.05 0.28
CA TYR A 327 -14.27 10.74 -0.98
C TYR A 327 -15.42 11.73 -0.86
N ASP A 328 -16.59 11.27 -0.40
CA ASP A 328 -17.81 12.08 -0.30
C ASP A 328 -17.64 13.26 0.66
N TYR A 329 -16.98 13.03 1.77
CA TYR A 329 -16.68 14.08 2.74
C TYR A 329 -15.74 15.14 2.17
N ASN A 330 -14.68 14.73 1.47
CA ASN A 330 -13.74 15.69 0.89
C ASN A 330 -14.34 16.45 -0.29
N ILE A 331 -15.06 15.79 -1.21
CA ILE A 331 -15.70 16.49 -2.32
C ILE A 331 -16.75 17.50 -1.81
N LEU A 332 -17.48 17.14 -0.75
CA LEU A 332 -18.41 18.04 -0.07
C LEU A 332 -17.69 19.26 0.53
N ASP A 333 -16.58 19.05 1.25
CA ASP A 333 -15.79 20.13 1.84
C ASP A 333 -15.26 21.11 0.77
N PHE A 334 -14.69 20.57 -0.33
CA PHE A 334 -14.18 21.44 -1.40
C PHE A 334 -15.28 22.17 -2.19
N ASN A 335 -16.44 21.55 -2.39
CA ASN A 335 -17.60 22.22 -2.99
C ASN A 335 -18.18 23.29 -2.05
N LEU A 336 -18.27 23.04 -0.74
CA LEU A 336 -18.67 24.05 0.25
C LEU A 336 -17.74 25.27 0.22
N ARG A 337 -16.44 25.05 0.27
CA ARG A 337 -15.44 26.15 0.18
C ARG A 337 -15.55 26.97 -1.09
N ARG A 338 -15.96 26.34 -2.20
CA ARG A 338 -16.07 26.99 -3.51
C ARG A 338 -17.36 27.77 -3.65
N TYR A 339 -18.49 27.22 -3.22
CA TYR A 339 -19.82 27.75 -3.49
C TYR A 339 -20.53 28.40 -2.28
N THR A 340 -20.12 28.03 -1.06
CA THR A 340 -20.67 28.49 0.21
C THR A 340 -19.55 28.74 1.22
N PRO A 341 -18.65 29.72 0.96
CA PRO A 341 -17.42 29.91 1.77
C PRO A 341 -17.70 30.36 3.22
N ASP A 342 -18.94 30.72 3.55
CA ASP A 342 -19.41 31.02 4.90
C ASP A 342 -19.74 29.76 5.72
N LEU A 343 -19.82 28.56 5.09
CA LEU A 343 -20.03 27.30 5.75
C LEU A 343 -18.71 26.51 5.82
N ASN A 344 -18.41 25.96 6.98
CA ASN A 344 -17.24 25.13 7.20
C ASN A 344 -17.67 23.72 7.64
N LEU A 345 -17.42 22.72 6.79
CA LEU A 345 -17.79 21.33 7.08
C LEU A 345 -17.13 20.81 8.37
N HIS A 346 -15.86 21.14 8.58
CA HIS A 346 -15.12 20.66 9.75
C HIS A 346 -15.59 21.28 11.08
N ASP A 347 -16.21 22.43 11.06
CA ASP A 347 -16.78 23.05 12.26
C ASP A 347 -18.13 22.42 12.60
N LEU A 348 -18.93 22.08 11.58
CA LEU A 348 -20.27 21.50 11.74
C LEU A 348 -20.22 19.98 11.92
N HIS A 349 -19.37 19.30 11.17
CA HIS A 349 -19.18 17.85 11.17
C HIS A 349 -17.68 17.51 11.24
N PRO A 350 -17.03 17.62 12.41
CA PRO A 350 -15.57 17.43 12.55
C PRO A 350 -15.12 15.98 12.33
N SER A 351 -16.05 15.04 12.26
CA SER A 351 -15.82 13.63 12.00
C SER A 351 -17.01 12.99 11.31
N TYR A 352 -16.74 11.88 10.66
CA TYR A 352 -17.74 11.05 9.97
C TYR A 352 -17.45 9.58 10.21
N LEU A 353 -18.45 8.75 9.94
CA LEU A 353 -18.34 7.30 9.96
C LEU A 353 -18.24 6.77 8.52
N ASP A 354 -17.51 5.67 8.36
CA ASP A 354 -17.29 5.02 7.06
C ASP A 354 -17.57 3.52 7.17
N SER A 355 -18.58 3.06 6.43
CA SER A 355 -18.97 1.65 6.41
C SER A 355 -17.92 0.75 5.78
N LEU A 356 -17.11 1.25 4.83
CA LEU A 356 -15.95 0.53 4.29
C LEU A 356 -14.95 0.20 5.40
N ARG A 357 -14.66 1.18 6.26
CA ARG A 357 -13.76 1.00 7.40
C ARG A 357 -14.29 -0.03 8.40
N LEU A 358 -15.61 -0.02 8.66
CA LEU A 358 -16.28 -1.02 9.50
C LEU A 358 -16.16 -2.43 8.90
N VAL A 359 -16.45 -2.58 7.61
CA VAL A 359 -16.35 -3.88 6.94
C VAL A 359 -14.90 -4.40 6.98
N ARG A 360 -13.92 -3.58 6.70
CA ARG A 360 -12.50 -3.98 6.76
C ARG A 360 -12.05 -4.41 8.15
N LEU A 361 -12.64 -3.85 9.21
CA LEU A 361 -12.38 -4.24 10.59
C LEU A 361 -13.07 -5.55 10.99
N LEU A 362 -14.31 -5.74 10.56
CA LEU A 362 -15.16 -6.84 10.98
C LEU A 362 -15.04 -8.08 10.09
N HIS A 363 -14.69 -7.86 8.81
CA HIS A 363 -14.54 -8.88 7.78
C HIS A 363 -13.14 -8.83 7.12
N PRO A 364 -12.05 -9.03 7.88
CA PRO A 364 -10.69 -8.97 7.36
C PRO A 364 -10.37 -10.07 6.32
N GLU A 365 -11.22 -11.09 6.19
CA GLU A 365 -11.13 -12.16 5.20
C GLU A 365 -11.57 -11.73 3.79
N LEU A 366 -12.38 -10.68 3.67
CA LEU A 366 -12.86 -10.19 2.38
C LEU A 366 -11.75 -9.45 1.65
N ARG A 367 -11.69 -9.67 0.33
CA ARG A 367 -10.67 -9.06 -0.55
C ARG A 367 -11.21 -7.89 -1.35
N GLU A 368 -12.50 -7.84 -1.54
CA GLU A 368 -13.23 -6.80 -2.26
C GLU A 368 -14.28 -6.19 -1.35
N HIS A 369 -14.47 -4.87 -1.47
CA HIS A 369 -15.30 -4.11 -0.54
C HIS A 369 -16.29 -3.18 -1.26
N LYS A 370 -16.51 -3.38 -2.56
CA LYS A 370 -17.54 -2.64 -3.30
C LYS A 370 -18.92 -3.00 -2.76
N LEU A 371 -19.83 -2.05 -2.68
CA LEU A 371 -21.18 -2.27 -2.14
C LEU A 371 -21.88 -3.47 -2.78
N LYS A 372 -21.88 -3.56 -4.11
CA LYS A 372 -22.46 -4.70 -4.83
C LYS A 372 -21.94 -6.05 -4.37
N TYR A 373 -20.60 -6.18 -4.23
CA TYR A 373 -19.99 -7.41 -3.76
C TYR A 373 -20.36 -7.71 -2.31
N LEU A 374 -20.42 -6.68 -1.45
CA LEU A 374 -20.79 -6.84 -0.05
C LEU A 374 -22.25 -7.31 0.11
N LEU A 375 -23.18 -6.72 -0.65
CA LEU A 375 -24.58 -7.16 -0.63
C LEU A 375 -24.71 -8.63 -1.01
N GLU A 376 -23.98 -9.07 -2.04
CA GLU A 376 -24.01 -10.46 -2.51
C GLU A 376 -23.38 -11.43 -1.48
N VAL A 377 -22.17 -11.12 -1.00
CA VAL A 377 -21.38 -12.05 -0.18
C VAL A 377 -21.89 -12.13 1.26
N LEU A 378 -22.46 -11.05 1.77
CA LEU A 378 -23.03 -10.97 3.11
C LEU A 378 -24.55 -11.24 3.13
N HIS A 379 -25.14 -11.52 1.95
CA HIS A 379 -26.56 -11.80 1.75
C HIS A 379 -27.46 -10.68 2.31
N LEU A 380 -27.13 -9.43 2.01
CA LEU A 380 -27.84 -8.25 2.45
C LEU A 380 -28.85 -7.78 1.39
N GLU A 381 -29.92 -7.14 1.84
CA GLU A 381 -30.89 -6.50 0.97
C GLU A 381 -30.36 -5.16 0.45
N GLY A 382 -30.66 -4.85 -0.82
CA GLY A 382 -30.28 -3.59 -1.47
C GLY A 382 -29.88 -3.79 -2.92
N SER A 383 -29.74 -2.68 -3.64
CA SER A 383 -29.21 -2.60 -5.00
C SER A 383 -28.09 -1.55 -5.03
N ASN A 384 -27.15 -1.73 -5.94
CA ASN A 384 -26.13 -0.74 -6.27
C ASN A 384 -26.24 -0.47 -7.75
N SER A 385 -26.82 0.67 -8.11
CA SER A 385 -27.11 1.07 -9.49
C SER A 385 -26.22 2.20 -9.99
N HIS A 386 -25.29 2.68 -9.16
CA HIS A 386 -24.56 3.93 -9.38
C HIS A 386 -25.51 5.14 -9.51
N LEU A 387 -26.54 5.13 -8.70
CA LEU A 387 -27.37 6.27 -8.32
C LEU A 387 -27.29 6.40 -6.79
N ALA A 388 -27.06 7.60 -6.31
CA ALA A 388 -26.78 7.81 -4.89
C ALA A 388 -27.92 7.33 -3.95
N ASP A 389 -29.18 7.35 -4.40
CA ASP A 389 -30.32 6.84 -3.61
C ASP A 389 -30.24 5.33 -3.34
N ASP A 390 -29.86 4.53 -4.35
CA ASP A 390 -29.69 3.10 -4.20
C ASP A 390 -28.48 2.77 -3.34
N ASP A 391 -27.39 3.51 -3.52
CA ASP A 391 -26.13 3.31 -2.80
C ASP A 391 -26.27 3.70 -1.31
N VAL A 392 -27.07 4.70 -0.99
CA VAL A 392 -27.46 5.04 0.40
C VAL A 392 -28.19 3.87 1.08
N ASN A 393 -29.16 3.25 0.40
CA ASN A 393 -29.89 2.12 0.95
C ASN A 393 -29.01 0.87 1.12
N ALA A 394 -28.13 0.60 0.15
CA ALA A 394 -27.15 -0.46 0.25
C ALA A 394 -26.17 -0.23 1.42
N THR A 395 -25.67 0.99 1.57
CA THR A 395 -24.81 1.40 2.68
C THR A 395 -25.49 1.19 4.02
N ARG A 396 -26.76 1.58 4.16
CA ARG A 396 -27.53 1.35 5.38
C ARG A 396 -27.60 -0.14 5.74
N SER A 397 -27.87 -1.01 4.78
CA SER A 397 -27.91 -2.46 5.01
C SER A 397 -26.58 -3.00 5.54
N VAL A 398 -25.45 -2.54 4.97
CA VAL A 398 -24.10 -2.87 5.44
C VAL A 398 -23.87 -2.34 6.87
N VAL A 399 -24.30 -1.13 7.17
CA VAL A 399 -24.16 -0.50 8.50
C VAL A 399 -24.92 -1.27 9.58
N VAL A 400 -26.16 -1.68 9.31
CA VAL A 400 -26.97 -2.51 10.23
C VAL A 400 -26.27 -3.84 10.51
N HIS A 401 -25.78 -4.51 9.47
CA HIS A 401 -25.01 -5.75 9.60
C HIS A 401 -23.74 -5.56 10.45
N CYS A 402 -22.98 -4.50 10.19
CA CYS A 402 -21.78 -4.18 10.96
C CYS A 402 -22.10 -3.91 12.43
N TYR A 403 -23.22 -3.26 12.73
CA TYR A 403 -23.61 -2.98 14.10
C TYR A 403 -23.88 -4.27 14.89
N GLU A 404 -24.58 -5.23 14.31
CA GLU A 404 -24.86 -6.52 14.98
C GLU A 404 -23.56 -7.26 15.33
N LEU A 405 -22.56 -7.25 14.44
CA LEU A 405 -21.26 -7.85 14.70
C LEU A 405 -20.41 -7.05 15.71
N SER A 406 -20.65 -5.75 15.83
CA SER A 406 -19.85 -4.87 16.68
C SER A 406 -20.14 -5.02 18.16
N LYS A 407 -21.35 -5.40 18.55
CA LYS A 407 -21.80 -5.49 19.96
C LYS A 407 -20.85 -6.34 20.81
N ASP A 408 -20.59 -7.57 20.35
CA ASP A 408 -19.70 -8.50 21.07
C ASP A 408 -18.22 -8.07 21.01
N ARG A 409 -17.81 -7.45 19.90
CA ARG A 409 -16.45 -6.99 19.70
C ARG A 409 -16.06 -5.84 20.63
N VAL A 410 -16.97 -4.90 20.89
CA VAL A 410 -16.74 -3.79 21.81
C VAL A 410 -16.44 -4.27 23.23
N GLY A 411 -17.15 -5.29 23.73
CA GLY A 411 -16.83 -5.90 25.02
C GLY A 411 -15.42 -6.49 25.07
N GLN A 412 -15.01 -7.23 24.03
CA GLN A 412 -13.66 -7.78 23.91
C GLN A 412 -12.58 -6.69 23.83
N GLN A 413 -12.89 -5.56 23.21
CA GLN A 413 -11.98 -4.41 23.13
C GLN A 413 -11.79 -3.76 24.51
N HIS A 414 -12.86 -3.58 25.28
CA HIS A 414 -12.78 -3.06 26.64
C HIS A 414 -11.89 -3.94 27.53
N ASP A 415 -12.11 -5.25 27.50
CA ASP A 415 -11.31 -6.18 28.30
C ASP A 415 -9.81 -6.12 27.91
N PHE A 416 -9.52 -6.11 26.62
CA PHE A 416 -8.16 -6.06 26.11
C PHE A 416 -7.46 -4.74 26.44
N LEU A 417 -8.12 -3.60 26.21
CA LEU A 417 -7.55 -2.28 26.47
C LEU A 417 -7.42 -1.99 27.98
N ASN A 418 -8.19 -2.67 28.82
CA ASN A 418 -8.09 -2.58 30.28
C ASN A 418 -7.01 -3.47 30.89
N ASP A 419 -6.41 -4.40 30.14
CA ASP A 419 -5.26 -5.16 30.59
C ASP A 419 -4.08 -4.23 30.94
N SER A 420 -3.49 -4.44 32.10
CA SER A 420 -2.42 -3.55 32.63
C SER A 420 -1.19 -3.46 31.71
N ARG A 421 -0.83 -4.57 31.05
CA ARG A 421 0.31 -4.63 30.12
C ARG A 421 -0.01 -3.89 28.83
N VAL A 422 -1.24 -4.00 28.34
CA VAL A 422 -1.70 -3.28 27.15
C VAL A 422 -1.73 -1.78 27.43
N ARG A 423 -2.31 -1.35 28.55
CA ARG A 423 -2.32 0.05 28.97
C ARG A 423 -0.89 0.65 29.01
N GLN A 424 0.03 -0.05 29.62
CA GLN A 424 1.44 0.40 29.68
C GLN A 424 2.03 0.57 28.27
N ARG A 425 1.69 -0.30 27.32
CA ARG A 425 2.15 -0.19 25.92
C ARG A 425 1.51 1.00 25.19
N VAL A 426 0.22 1.22 25.41
CA VAL A 426 -0.50 2.39 24.87
C VAL A 426 0.09 3.69 25.42
N GLU A 427 0.33 3.79 26.71
CA GLU A 427 0.97 4.96 27.33
C GLU A 427 2.39 5.20 26.78
N THR A 428 3.16 4.11 26.59
CA THR A 428 4.49 4.20 25.96
C THR A 428 4.39 4.71 24.52
N LEU A 429 3.43 4.21 23.75
CA LEU A 429 3.19 4.66 22.39
C LEU A 429 2.86 6.17 22.35
N ARG A 430 1.89 6.62 23.14
CA ARG A 430 1.46 8.02 23.21
C ARG A 430 2.60 8.95 23.64
N ARG A 431 3.33 8.57 24.68
CA ARG A 431 4.46 9.34 25.18
C ARG A 431 5.56 9.47 24.11
N ASN A 432 5.94 8.36 23.50
CA ASN A 432 7.02 8.35 22.52
C ASN A 432 6.64 9.13 21.25
N TYR A 433 5.39 9.07 20.84
CA TYR A 433 4.87 9.89 19.74
C TYR A 433 4.94 11.39 20.06
N LYS A 434 4.48 11.81 21.26
CA LYS A 434 4.58 13.22 21.68
C LYS A 434 6.03 13.71 21.69
N GLN A 435 6.97 12.89 22.16
CA GLN A 435 8.39 13.24 22.20
C GLN A 435 8.99 13.40 20.79
N MET A 436 8.59 12.62 19.81
CA MET A 436 9.05 12.77 18.41
C MET A 436 8.64 14.11 17.81
N TYR A 437 7.44 14.59 18.10
CA TYR A 437 6.94 15.89 17.60
C TYR A 437 7.55 17.10 18.32
N VAL A 438 8.03 16.95 19.54
CA VAL A 438 8.63 18.06 20.33
C VAL A 438 10.13 18.18 20.03
N SER A 439 10.76 17.13 19.55
CA SER A 439 12.20 17.10 19.23
C SER A 439 12.54 17.35 17.75
N ALA A 440 11.53 17.54 16.91
CA ALA A 440 11.65 17.93 15.51
C ALA A 440 11.36 19.41 15.33
#